data_8e5a0e25b465413a5b887b5da253d126
#
_entry.id   8e5a0e25b465413a5b887b5da253d126
#
_cell.length_a   1.000
_cell.length_b   1.000
_cell.length_c   1.000
_cell.angle_alpha   90.00
_cell.angle_beta   90.00
_cell.angle_gamma   90.00
#
_symmetry.space_group_name_H-M   'P 1'
#
loop_
_entity.id
_entity.type
_entity.pdbx_description
1 polymer ?
#
loop_
_entity_poly.entity_id
_entity_poly.type
_entity_poly.pdbx_seq_one_letter_code
_entity_poly.pdbx_strand_id
1 'polypeptide(L)' 'MNKIAEFIKMERKAANLTQEQFAKLSGIGLHALRDLEQGKDNITLHKLNQALTMFGMEAIPGRKWDDW' A
#
# COMPACT_ATOMS: atom_id res chain seq x y z
N MET A 1 10.81 -5.38 -7.35
CA MET A 1 9.77 -4.54 -6.71
C MET A 1 8.55 -5.40 -6.45
N ASN A 2 7.86 -5.21 -5.33
CA ASN A 2 6.72 -6.06 -5.04
C ASN A 2 5.43 -5.47 -5.61
N LYS A 3 4.45 -6.34 -5.84
CA LYS A 3 3.20 -5.96 -6.48
C LYS A 3 2.37 -5.00 -5.63
N ILE A 4 2.45 -5.12 -4.30
CA ILE A 4 1.70 -4.26 -3.40
C ILE A 4 2.24 -2.82 -3.48
N ALA A 5 3.57 -2.67 -3.49
CA ALA A 5 4.19 -1.36 -3.59
C ALA A 5 3.78 -0.66 -4.88
N GLU A 6 3.83 -1.38 -5.99
CA GLU A 6 3.43 -0.84 -7.29
C GLU A 6 1.95 -0.48 -7.32
N PHE A 7 1.11 -1.34 -6.76
CA PHE A 7 -0.33 -1.12 -6.71
C PHE A 7 -0.67 0.15 -5.92
N ILE A 8 -0.12 0.30 -4.73
CA ILE A 8 -0.37 1.47 -3.88
C ILE A 8 0.06 2.75 -4.59
N LYS A 9 1.26 2.74 -5.17
CA LYS A 9 1.77 3.91 -5.88
C LYS A 9 0.88 4.27 -7.08
N MET A 10 0.49 3.28 -7.86
CA MET A 10 -0.34 3.49 -9.03
C MET A 10 -1.71 4.05 -8.66
N GLU A 11 -2.36 3.45 -7.67
CA GLU A 11 -3.69 3.89 -7.23
C GLU A 11 -3.64 5.28 -6.60
N ARG A 12 -2.58 5.56 -5.84
CA ARG A 12 -2.40 6.90 -5.26
C ARG A 12 -2.30 7.96 -6.36
N LYS A 13 -1.48 7.68 -7.37
CA LYS A 13 -1.31 8.62 -8.48
C LYS A 13 -2.58 8.77 -9.31
N ALA A 14 -3.31 7.67 -9.51
CA ALA A 14 -4.58 7.70 -10.22
C ALA A 14 -5.61 8.56 -9.49
N ALA A 15 -5.52 8.63 -8.17
CA ALA A 15 -6.40 9.46 -7.34
C ALA A 15 -5.90 10.90 -7.23
N ASN A 16 -4.79 11.24 -7.89
CA ASN A 16 -4.17 12.57 -7.86
C ASN A 16 -3.74 13.00 -6.46
N LEU A 17 -3.27 12.06 -5.65
CA LEU A 17 -2.81 12.34 -4.29
C LEU A 17 -1.30 12.34 -4.23
N THR A 18 -0.74 13.32 -3.52
CA THR A 18 0.67 13.28 -3.16
C THR A 18 0.88 12.24 -2.06
N GLN A 19 2.13 11.88 -1.81
CA GLN A 19 2.44 10.97 -0.69
C GLN A 19 1.98 11.58 0.63
N GLU A 20 2.18 12.86 0.82
CA GLU A 20 1.77 13.56 2.04
C GLU A 20 0.26 13.51 2.22
N GLN A 21 -0.50 13.75 1.16
CA GLN A 21 -1.95 13.71 1.21
C GLN A 21 -2.46 12.30 1.53
N PHE A 22 -1.91 11.31 0.86
CA PHE A 22 -2.30 9.92 1.09
C PHE A 22 -1.97 9.47 2.50
N ALA A 23 -0.76 9.79 2.97
CA ALA A 23 -0.33 9.42 4.32
C ALA A 23 -1.27 10.00 5.37
N LYS A 24 -1.68 11.27 5.17
CA LYS A 24 -2.61 11.94 6.09
C LYS A 24 -3.98 11.28 6.08
N LEU A 25 -4.52 11.01 4.89
CA LEU A 25 -5.86 10.44 4.76
C LEU A 25 -5.93 9.01 5.26
N SER A 26 -4.90 8.22 5.01
CA SER A 26 -4.86 6.82 5.44
C SER A 26 -4.47 6.66 6.91
N GLY A 27 -3.79 7.64 7.45
CA GLY A 27 -3.32 7.58 8.83
C GLY A 27 -2.04 6.79 9.05
N ILE A 28 -1.38 6.29 7.98
CA ILE A 28 -0.18 5.47 8.18
C ILE A 28 1.09 6.29 8.38
N GLY A 29 1.06 7.58 8.06
CA GLY A 29 2.23 8.42 8.15
C GLY A 29 3.08 8.39 6.88
N LEU A 30 3.81 9.49 6.65
CA LEU A 30 4.57 9.67 5.43
C LEU A 30 5.74 8.70 5.32
N HIS A 31 6.45 8.49 6.43
CA HIS A 31 7.61 7.61 6.42
C HIS A 31 7.22 6.18 6.07
N ALA A 32 6.14 5.69 6.68
CA ALA A 32 5.64 4.35 6.40
C ALA A 32 5.18 4.21 4.94
N LEU A 33 4.52 5.25 4.40
CA LEU A 33 4.08 5.21 3.02
C LEU A 33 5.27 5.17 2.05
N ARG A 34 6.30 5.98 2.32
CA ARG A 34 7.51 5.96 1.49
C ARG A 34 8.16 4.59 1.47
N ASP A 35 8.28 3.97 2.65
CA ASP A 35 8.85 2.63 2.75
C ASP A 35 8.00 1.62 1.99
N LEU A 36 6.69 1.71 2.12
CA LEU A 36 5.77 0.83 1.43
C LEU A 36 5.92 0.95 -0.09
N GLU A 37 5.95 2.16 -0.61
CA GLU A 37 6.05 2.39 -2.05
C GLU A 37 7.42 2.03 -2.61
N GLN A 38 8.44 2.02 -1.78
CA GLN A 38 9.78 1.57 -2.18
C GLN A 38 9.93 0.06 -2.16
N GLY A 39 8.90 -0.65 -1.71
CA GLY A 39 8.93 -2.10 -1.66
C GLY A 39 9.64 -2.67 -0.45
N LYS A 40 9.87 -1.86 0.57
CA LYS A 40 10.43 -2.35 1.83
C LYS A 40 9.38 -3.19 2.55
N ASP A 41 9.84 -4.22 3.24
CA ASP A 41 8.94 -5.17 3.91
C ASP A 41 8.94 -5.01 5.43
N ASN A 42 9.24 -3.82 5.90
CA ASN A 42 9.22 -3.50 7.33
C ASN A 42 7.92 -2.84 7.79
N ILE A 43 6.89 -2.82 6.96
CA ILE A 43 5.59 -2.28 7.32
C ILE A 43 4.79 -3.35 8.07
N THR A 44 4.02 -2.92 9.07
CA THR A 44 3.13 -3.84 9.79
C THR A 44 1.90 -4.15 8.92
N LEU A 45 1.29 -5.31 9.18
CA LEU A 45 0.06 -5.68 8.49
C LEU A 45 -1.04 -4.65 8.75
N HIS A 46 -1.12 -4.11 9.96
CA HIS A 46 -2.10 -3.09 10.31
C HIS A 46 -1.95 -1.85 9.42
N LYS A 47 -0.73 -1.35 9.28
CA LYS A 47 -0.48 -0.17 8.43
C LYS A 47 -0.71 -0.45 6.97
N LEU A 48 -0.34 -1.64 6.52
CA LEU A 48 -0.59 -2.05 5.15
C LEU A 48 -2.10 -2.04 4.86
N ASN A 49 -2.89 -2.61 5.75
CA ASN A 49 -4.34 -2.62 5.58
C ASN A 49 -4.95 -1.22 5.66
N GLN A 50 -4.39 -0.32 6.48
CA GLN A 50 -4.83 1.07 6.49
C GLN A 50 -4.65 1.71 5.11
N ALA A 51 -3.52 1.46 4.46
CA ALA A 51 -3.28 1.98 3.11
C ALA A 51 -4.24 1.35 2.10
N LEU A 52 -4.42 0.04 2.15
CA LEU A 52 -5.29 -0.67 1.20
C LEU A 52 -6.76 -0.29 1.39
N THR A 53 -7.17 0.02 2.61
CA THR A 53 -8.56 0.44 2.90
C THR A 53 -8.95 1.70 2.13
N MET A 54 -7.97 2.55 1.78
CA MET A 54 -8.24 3.72 0.96
C MET A 54 -8.88 3.35 -0.39
N PHE A 55 -8.67 2.12 -0.85
CA PHE A 55 -9.21 1.63 -2.11
C PHE A 55 -10.22 0.51 -1.91
N GLY A 56 -10.73 0.37 -0.69
CA GLY A 56 -11.71 -0.67 -0.36
C GLY A 56 -11.13 -2.07 -0.37
N MET A 57 -9.85 -2.20 -0.08
CA MET A 57 -9.13 -3.47 -0.13
C MET A 57 -8.50 -3.83 1.19
N GLU A 58 -8.07 -5.08 1.31
CA GLU A 58 -7.28 -5.55 2.45
C GLU A 58 -6.31 -6.63 1.98
N ALA A 59 -5.25 -6.82 2.74
CA ALA A 59 -4.30 -7.88 2.44
C ALA A 59 -4.88 -9.23 2.88
N ILE A 60 -4.88 -10.18 1.96
CA ILE A 60 -5.34 -11.54 2.22
C ILE A 60 -4.29 -12.52 1.77
N PRO A 61 -4.26 -13.73 2.36
CA PRO A 61 -3.34 -14.75 1.89
C PRO A 61 -3.75 -15.23 0.50
N GLY A 62 -2.76 -15.48 -0.32
CA GLY A 62 -2.95 -16.07 -1.64
C GLY A 62 -1.86 -17.09 -1.88
N ARG A 63 -2.15 -18.12 -2.64
CA ARG A 63 -1.15 -19.11 -2.95
C ARG A 63 -0.21 -18.58 -4.01
N LYS A 64 1.08 -18.73 -3.76
CA LYS A 64 2.10 -18.26 -4.68
C LYS A 64 2.05 -18.98 -6.04
N TRP A 65 1.53 -20.20 -6.03
CA TRP A 65 1.52 -21.07 -7.20
C TRP A 65 0.10 -21.46 -7.60
N ASP A 66 -0.86 -20.58 -7.46
CA ASP A 66 -2.25 -20.91 -7.73
C ASP A 66 -2.71 -20.48 -9.12
N ASP A 67 -1.82 -20.53 -10.06
CA ASP A 67 -2.08 -20.24 -11.45
C ASP A 67 -2.65 -21.44 -12.22
N TRP A 68 -2.88 -22.53 -11.53
CA TRP A 68 -3.42 -23.75 -12.12
C TRP A 68 -4.93 -23.77 -12.24
#